data_b5a98608950678c3917b27d1af0c06ce
#
_entry.id   b5a98608950678c3917b27d1af0c06ce
#
_cell.length_a   1.000
_cell.length_b   1.000
_cell.length_c   1.000
_cell.angle_alpha   90.00
_cell.angle_beta   90.00
_cell.angle_gamma   90.00
#
_symmetry.space_group_name_H-M   'P 1'
#
loop_
_entity.id
_entity.type
_entity.pdbx_description
1 polymer ?
#
loop_
_entity_poly.entity_id
_entity_poly.type
_entity_poly.pdbx_seq_one_letter_code
_entity_poly.pdbx_strand_id
1 'polypeptide(L)'
;MSVSELAKKTVSTLREEGVGRLLEKTKNYVGASLGGHGNKSKDKAFMDVLFINGCDKSVPHPPRYRVTHQREQLLAYGIESNEVFYTELQLDQVRHYRTFVFFRCPYTDTIGAFIEKAKQLNKKVFFDIDDLVVDTKYTD
;
A
#
# COMPACT_ATOMS: atom_id res chain seq x y z
N MET A 1 9.01 20.78 28.25
CA MET A 1 8.00 21.47 29.07
C MET A 1 8.00 20.87 30.46
N SER A 2 8.21 21.67 31.49
CA SER A 2 8.29 21.19 32.89
C SER A 2 6.91 20.92 33.43
N VAL A 3 6.77 19.91 34.34
CA VAL A 3 5.50 19.56 35.02
C VAL A 3 4.89 20.77 35.72
N SER A 4 5.73 21.68 36.21
CA SER A 4 5.31 22.93 36.87
C SER A 4 4.65 23.94 35.90
N GLU A 5 5.07 24.00 34.65
CA GLU A 5 4.46 24.85 33.63
C GLU A 5 3.10 24.30 33.16
N LEU A 6 2.97 22.96 33.10
CA LEU A 6 1.70 22.31 32.79
C LEU A 6 0.66 22.57 33.89
N ALA A 7 1.05 22.44 35.15
CA ALA A 7 0.18 22.71 36.30
C ALA A 7 -0.31 24.17 36.33
N LYS A 8 0.56 25.14 36.06
CA LYS A 8 0.17 26.56 35.98
C LYS A 8 -0.81 26.85 34.84
N LYS A 9 -0.61 26.27 33.65
CA LYS A 9 -1.53 26.41 32.52
C LYS A 9 -2.89 25.77 32.80
N THR A 10 -2.92 24.62 33.49
CA THR A 10 -4.17 23.96 33.85
C THR A 10 -5.01 24.81 34.81
N VAL A 11 -4.37 25.41 35.82
CA VAL A 11 -5.05 26.28 36.80
C VAL A 11 -5.56 27.56 36.15
N SER A 12 -4.79 28.20 35.24
CA SER A 12 -5.23 29.43 34.55
C SER A 12 -6.44 29.14 33.62
N THR A 13 -6.43 28.00 32.92
CA THR A 13 -7.55 27.57 32.03
C THR A 13 -8.83 27.31 32.83
N LEU A 14 -8.71 26.68 34.01
CA LEU A 14 -9.84 26.46 34.92
C LEU A 14 -10.51 27.76 35.39
N ARG A 15 -9.68 28.76 35.62
CA ARG A 15 -10.13 30.06 36.17
C ARG A 15 -10.77 30.96 35.09
N GLU A 16 -10.28 30.88 33.85
CA GLU A 16 -10.69 31.77 32.76
C GLU A 16 -11.76 31.17 31.83
N GLU A 17 -11.72 29.90 31.57
CA GLU A 17 -12.52 29.27 30.49
C GLU A 17 -13.53 28.22 30.96
N GLY A 18 -13.56 27.87 32.25
CA GLY A 18 -14.47 26.88 32.83
C GLY A 18 -14.08 25.41 32.53
N VAL A 19 -14.71 24.51 33.31
CA VAL A 19 -14.42 23.06 33.30
C VAL A 19 -14.64 22.39 31.94
N GLY A 20 -15.62 22.87 31.17
CA GLY A 20 -15.96 22.29 29.86
C GLY A 20 -14.86 22.44 28.85
N ARG A 21 -14.25 23.62 28.72
CA ARG A 21 -13.12 23.86 27.80
C ARG A 21 -11.82 23.16 28.23
N LEU A 22 -11.64 23.00 29.54
CA LEU A 22 -10.51 22.21 30.05
C LEU A 22 -10.61 20.74 29.63
N LEU A 23 -11.80 20.16 29.76
CA LEU A 23 -12.06 18.77 29.32
C LEU A 23 -11.85 18.60 27.81
N GLU A 24 -12.24 19.57 27.00
CA GLU A 24 -12.03 19.53 25.55
C GLU A 24 -10.56 19.67 25.17
N LYS A 25 -9.83 20.58 25.81
CA LYS A 25 -8.38 20.72 25.64
C LYS A 25 -7.63 19.47 26.13
N THR A 26 -8.06 18.88 27.24
CA THR A 26 -7.46 17.63 27.75
C THR A 26 -7.71 16.45 26.84
N LYS A 27 -8.94 16.32 26.29
CA LYS A 27 -9.25 15.29 25.27
C LYS A 27 -8.36 15.44 24.03
N ASN A 28 -8.21 16.67 23.55
CA ASN A 28 -7.34 16.95 22.39
C ASN A 28 -5.87 16.72 22.69
N TYR A 29 -5.40 17.02 23.90
CA TYR A 29 -4.01 16.82 24.32
C TYR A 29 -3.70 15.35 24.59
N VAL A 30 -4.61 14.64 25.24
CA VAL A 30 -4.49 13.19 25.47
C VAL A 30 -4.64 12.44 24.12
N GLY A 31 -5.54 12.87 23.25
CA GLY A 31 -5.65 12.35 21.88
C GLY A 31 -4.39 12.60 21.03
N ALA A 32 -3.71 13.74 21.20
CA ALA A 32 -2.47 14.06 20.51
C ALA A 32 -1.21 13.41 21.15
N SER A 33 -1.24 13.18 22.46
CA SER A 33 -0.09 12.68 23.25
C SER A 33 -0.10 11.15 23.40
N LEU A 34 -1.27 10.53 23.45
CA LEU A 34 -1.44 9.06 23.38
C LEU A 34 -1.59 8.55 21.94
N GLY A 35 -2.04 9.42 21.03
CA GLY A 35 -1.74 9.27 19.61
C GLY A 35 -0.25 9.58 19.44
N GLY A 36 0.60 8.63 19.88
CA GLY A 36 1.99 8.63 19.45
C GLY A 36 2.03 8.95 17.97
N HIS A 37 3.12 9.54 17.51
CA HIS A 37 3.51 9.55 16.09
C HIS A 37 3.67 8.10 15.60
N GLY A 38 2.66 7.27 15.86
CA GLY A 38 2.24 6.27 14.93
C GLY A 38 1.86 7.10 13.71
N ASN A 39 2.77 7.21 12.76
CA ASN A 39 2.39 7.16 11.40
C ASN A 39 1.15 6.27 11.42
N LYS A 40 -0.07 6.85 11.28
CA LYS A 40 -1.21 6.07 10.86
C LYS A 40 -0.75 5.55 9.51
N SER A 41 -0.02 4.45 9.52
CA SER A 41 -0.17 3.50 8.46
C SER A 41 -1.67 3.38 8.44
N LYS A 42 -2.34 4.07 7.52
CA LYS A 42 -3.70 3.75 7.08
C LYS A 42 -3.65 2.26 7.12
N ASP A 43 -4.41 1.61 8.02
CA ASP A 43 -4.46 0.17 8.08
C ASP A 43 -4.56 -0.21 6.63
N LYS A 44 -3.44 -0.72 6.05
CA LYS A 44 -3.36 -0.89 4.61
C LYS A 44 -4.39 -1.95 4.38
N ALA A 45 -5.58 -1.53 3.92
CA ALA A 45 -6.70 -2.40 3.77
C ALA A 45 -6.18 -3.62 3.02
N PHE A 46 -6.48 -4.80 3.50
CA PHE A 46 -5.98 -6.03 2.92
C PHE A 46 -6.63 -6.15 1.55
N MET A 47 -5.89 -5.82 0.50
CA MET A 47 -6.39 -5.81 -0.87
C MET A 47 -6.25 -7.19 -1.52
N ASP A 48 -7.09 -7.48 -2.51
CA ASP A 48 -7.13 -8.81 -3.11
C ASP A 48 -6.00 -9.01 -4.12
N VAL A 49 -5.75 -8.03 -4.98
CA VAL A 49 -4.82 -8.20 -6.12
C VAL A 49 -3.84 -7.05 -6.24
N LEU A 50 -2.56 -7.35 -6.39
CA LEU A 50 -1.52 -6.42 -6.83
C LEU A 50 -1.05 -6.79 -8.23
N PHE A 51 -1.18 -5.85 -9.17
CA PHE A 51 -0.55 -5.93 -10.48
C PHE A 51 0.84 -5.31 -10.43
N ILE A 52 1.84 -6.06 -10.86
CA ILE A 52 3.22 -5.61 -11.00
C ILE A 52 3.49 -5.42 -12.49
N ASN A 53 3.58 -4.16 -12.90
CA ASN A 53 3.74 -3.79 -14.30
C ASN A 53 5.23 -3.67 -14.65
N GLY A 54 5.70 -4.52 -15.56
CA GLY A 54 7.07 -4.50 -16.07
C GLY A 54 7.21 -3.80 -17.42
N CYS A 55 6.12 -3.27 -17.98
CA CYS A 55 6.15 -2.62 -19.27
C CYS A 55 6.76 -1.23 -19.18
N ASP A 56 7.55 -0.85 -20.16
CA ASP A 56 8.12 0.50 -20.23
C ASP A 56 7.04 1.58 -20.23
N LYS A 57 7.25 2.64 -19.45
CA LYS A 57 6.29 3.77 -19.31
C LYS A 57 6.05 4.51 -20.63
N SER A 58 6.98 4.39 -21.60
CA SER A 58 6.82 4.95 -22.94
C SER A 58 5.84 4.16 -23.83
N VAL A 59 5.43 2.96 -23.41
CA VAL A 59 4.55 2.07 -24.16
C VAL A 59 3.23 1.90 -23.41
N PRO A 60 2.28 2.84 -23.54
CA PRO A 60 1.09 2.87 -22.70
C PRO A 60 0.01 1.84 -23.06
N HIS A 61 0.01 1.32 -24.29
CA HIS A 61 -1.11 0.49 -24.77
C HIS A 61 -1.21 -0.88 -24.13
N PRO A 62 -0.15 -1.72 -24.03
CA PRO A 62 -0.26 -3.04 -23.44
C PRO A 62 -0.72 -3.01 -21.96
N PRO A 63 -0.18 -2.14 -21.09
CA PRO A 63 -0.64 -2.04 -19.70
C PRO A 63 -2.10 -1.62 -19.60
N ARG A 64 -2.60 -0.77 -20.51
CA ARG A 64 -4.01 -0.37 -20.50
C ARG A 64 -4.94 -1.57 -20.65
N TYR A 65 -4.65 -2.47 -21.58
CA TYR A 65 -5.51 -3.63 -21.86
C TYR A 65 -5.32 -4.75 -20.84
N ARG A 66 -4.10 -5.00 -20.41
CA ARG A 66 -3.76 -6.15 -19.57
C ARG A 66 -3.76 -5.85 -18.07
N VAL A 67 -3.63 -4.60 -17.68
CA VAL A 67 -3.63 -4.18 -16.28
C VAL A 67 -4.85 -3.30 -15.97
N THR A 68 -4.97 -2.14 -16.63
CA THR A 68 -6.02 -1.17 -16.27
C THR A 68 -7.43 -1.73 -16.47
N HIS A 69 -7.74 -2.29 -17.65
CA HIS A 69 -9.07 -2.86 -17.91
C HIS A 69 -9.38 -4.06 -17.00
N GLN A 70 -8.38 -4.89 -16.68
CA GLN A 70 -8.59 -6.00 -15.74
C GLN A 70 -8.91 -5.48 -14.34
N ARG A 71 -8.26 -4.42 -13.89
CA ARG A 71 -8.54 -3.78 -12.61
C ARG A 71 -9.95 -3.17 -12.57
N GLU A 72 -10.38 -2.53 -13.66
CA GLU A 72 -11.75 -2.01 -13.81
C GLU A 72 -12.78 -3.14 -13.72
N GLN A 73 -12.53 -4.26 -14.40
CA GLN A 73 -13.40 -5.45 -14.32
C GLN A 73 -13.44 -6.04 -12.92
N LEU A 74 -12.29 -6.21 -12.26
CA LEU A 74 -12.23 -6.71 -10.89
C LEU A 74 -13.03 -5.81 -9.94
N LEU A 75 -12.90 -4.50 -10.08
CA LEU A 75 -13.64 -3.53 -9.27
C LEU A 75 -15.16 -3.67 -9.47
N ALA A 76 -15.62 -3.93 -10.69
CA ALA A 76 -17.04 -4.18 -10.98
C ALA A 76 -17.59 -5.42 -10.26
N TYR A 77 -16.73 -6.37 -9.89
CA TYR A 77 -17.06 -7.54 -9.06
C TYR A 77 -16.75 -7.36 -7.57
N GLY A 78 -16.43 -6.13 -7.14
CA GLY A 78 -16.11 -5.82 -5.74
C GLY A 78 -14.74 -6.33 -5.29
N ILE A 79 -13.83 -6.64 -6.23
CA ILE A 79 -12.47 -7.08 -5.94
C ILE A 79 -11.53 -5.87 -6.02
N GLU A 80 -10.89 -5.53 -4.91
CA GLU A 80 -9.97 -4.40 -4.84
C GLU A 80 -8.58 -4.77 -5.38
N SER A 81 -8.03 -3.88 -6.21
CA SER A 81 -6.72 -4.10 -6.82
C SER A 81 -5.92 -2.81 -6.92
N ASN A 82 -4.61 -2.95 -6.83
CA ASN A 82 -3.64 -1.89 -7.06
C ASN A 82 -2.67 -2.27 -8.18
N GLU A 83 -1.93 -1.28 -8.64
CA GLU A 83 -0.85 -1.42 -9.59
C GLU A 83 0.42 -0.77 -9.04
N VAL A 84 1.56 -1.40 -9.28
CA VAL A 84 2.89 -0.88 -8.99
C VAL A 84 3.81 -1.15 -10.18
N PHE A 85 4.71 -0.24 -10.47
CA PHE A 85 5.76 -0.50 -11.44
C PHE A 85 6.84 -1.40 -10.83
N TYR A 86 7.40 -2.34 -11.59
CA TYR A 86 8.27 -3.39 -11.04
C TYR A 86 9.49 -2.86 -10.27
N THR A 87 10.02 -1.68 -10.64
CA THR A 87 11.15 -1.05 -9.92
C THR A 87 10.75 -0.41 -8.58
N GLU A 88 9.45 -0.19 -8.38
CA GLU A 88 8.89 0.40 -7.16
C GLU A 88 8.35 -0.68 -6.21
N LEU A 89 8.46 -1.96 -6.60
CA LEU A 89 7.99 -3.09 -5.80
C LEU A 89 8.81 -3.22 -4.52
N GLN A 90 8.13 -3.29 -3.39
CA GLN A 90 8.73 -3.47 -2.07
C GLN A 90 8.34 -4.82 -1.47
N LEU A 91 9.28 -5.50 -0.81
CA LEU A 91 9.08 -6.85 -0.29
C LEU A 91 7.97 -6.92 0.79
N ASP A 92 7.75 -5.85 1.54
CA ASP A 92 6.71 -5.79 2.58
C ASP A 92 5.29 -5.80 1.98
N GLN A 93 5.11 -5.35 0.74
CA GLN A 93 3.83 -5.37 0.04
C GLN A 93 3.27 -6.79 -0.10
N VAL A 94 4.13 -7.82 -0.06
CA VAL A 94 3.67 -9.22 -0.10
C VAL A 94 2.65 -9.55 1.00
N ARG A 95 2.67 -8.85 2.12
CA ARG A 95 1.75 -9.07 3.24
C ARG A 95 0.36 -8.49 3.02
N HIS A 96 0.26 -7.47 2.17
CA HIS A 96 -0.95 -6.68 2.01
C HIS A 96 -1.91 -7.17 0.93
N TYR A 97 -1.50 -8.16 0.13
CA TYR A 97 -2.30 -8.69 -0.98
C TYR A 97 -2.40 -10.21 -0.91
N ARG A 98 -3.44 -10.76 -1.54
CA ARG A 98 -3.68 -12.21 -1.66
C ARG A 98 -3.09 -12.78 -2.93
N THR A 99 -3.13 -11.99 -4.00
CA THR A 99 -2.78 -12.42 -5.36
C THR A 99 -1.87 -11.39 -6.01
N PHE A 100 -0.88 -11.86 -6.74
CA PHE A 100 0.08 -11.05 -7.49
C PHE A 100 0.04 -11.43 -8.95
N VAL A 101 -0.06 -10.43 -9.81
CA VAL A 101 -0.03 -10.60 -11.26
C VAL A 101 1.15 -9.81 -11.82
N PHE A 102 2.16 -10.51 -12.31
CA PHE A 102 3.35 -9.92 -12.92
C PHE A 102 3.13 -9.83 -14.44
N PHE A 103 2.93 -8.62 -14.92
CA PHE A 103 2.74 -8.38 -16.35
C PHE A 103 4.06 -7.92 -17.00
N ARG A 104 4.58 -8.70 -17.95
CA ARG A 104 5.84 -8.43 -18.68
C ARG A 104 7.00 -8.07 -17.76
N CYS A 105 7.04 -8.56 -16.53
CA CYS A 105 8.11 -8.23 -15.60
C CYS A 105 9.42 -8.92 -15.96
N PRO A 106 10.53 -8.17 -16.09
CA PRO A 106 11.85 -8.77 -16.17
C PRO A 106 12.18 -9.48 -14.85
N TYR A 107 12.91 -10.57 -14.91
CA TYR A 107 13.41 -11.22 -13.71
C TYR A 107 14.55 -10.38 -13.13
N THR A 108 14.41 -10.00 -11.85
CA THR A 108 15.44 -9.33 -11.05
C THR A 108 15.52 -10.04 -9.70
N ASP A 109 16.61 -9.81 -8.94
CA ASP A 109 16.74 -10.38 -7.60
C ASP A 109 15.59 -9.96 -6.67
N THR A 110 15.12 -8.72 -6.80
CA THR A 110 13.96 -8.20 -6.04
C THR A 110 12.69 -8.95 -6.40
N ILE A 111 12.43 -9.16 -7.68
CA ILE A 111 11.26 -9.94 -8.16
C ILE A 111 11.36 -11.39 -7.70
N GLY A 112 12.53 -12.01 -7.81
CA GLY A 112 12.77 -13.37 -7.33
C GLY A 112 12.49 -13.51 -5.84
N ALA A 113 13.07 -12.64 -5.02
CA ALA A 113 12.86 -12.62 -3.57
C ALA A 113 11.38 -12.39 -3.19
N PHE A 114 10.69 -11.52 -3.92
CA PHE A 114 9.26 -11.27 -3.73
C PHE A 114 8.41 -12.52 -4.03
N ILE A 115 8.66 -13.18 -5.16
CA ILE A 115 7.95 -14.41 -5.55
C ILE A 115 8.17 -15.52 -4.53
N GLU A 116 9.42 -15.74 -4.11
CA GLU A 116 9.75 -16.73 -3.07
C GLU A 116 8.99 -16.44 -1.76
N LYS A 117 8.97 -15.16 -1.34
CA LYS A 117 8.24 -14.76 -0.15
C LYS A 117 6.73 -14.93 -0.29
N ALA A 118 6.17 -14.63 -1.46
CA ALA A 118 4.76 -14.84 -1.75
C ALA A 118 4.39 -16.32 -1.67
N LYS A 119 5.21 -17.20 -2.25
CA LYS A 119 5.04 -18.67 -2.15
C LYS A 119 5.12 -19.18 -0.73
N GLN A 120 6.10 -18.73 0.07
CA GLN A 120 6.22 -19.07 1.50
C GLN A 120 4.98 -18.70 2.31
N LEU A 121 4.27 -17.64 1.91
CA LEU A 121 3.03 -17.18 2.54
C LEU A 121 1.77 -17.78 1.88
N ASN A 122 1.90 -18.79 1.03
CA ASN A 122 0.81 -19.44 0.28
C ASN A 122 -0.04 -18.44 -0.53
N LYS A 123 0.58 -17.38 -1.04
CA LYS A 123 -0.08 -16.39 -1.90
C LYS A 123 -0.10 -16.88 -3.35
N LYS A 124 -1.09 -16.44 -4.11
CA LYS A 124 -1.19 -16.75 -5.55
C LYS A 124 -0.29 -15.81 -6.35
N VAL A 125 0.49 -16.39 -7.26
CA VAL A 125 1.38 -15.66 -8.16
C VAL A 125 1.07 -16.07 -9.58
N PHE A 126 0.78 -15.10 -10.44
CA PHE A 126 0.54 -15.27 -11.86
C PHE A 126 1.58 -14.47 -12.65
N PHE A 127 1.99 -15.01 -13.78
CA PHE A 127 2.79 -14.29 -14.73
C PHE A 127 1.98 -14.12 -16.01
N ASP A 128 1.82 -12.89 -16.48
CA ASP A 128 1.06 -12.53 -17.66
C ASP A 128 1.99 -11.96 -18.73
N ILE A 129 1.93 -12.55 -19.91
CA ILE A 129 2.68 -12.16 -21.09
C ILE A 129 1.77 -12.24 -22.30
N ASP A 130 1.74 -11.20 -23.10
CA ASP A 130 0.82 -11.09 -24.25
C ASP A 130 1.50 -11.46 -25.59
N ASP A 131 2.82 -11.60 -25.59
CA ASP A 131 3.59 -12.03 -26.77
C ASP A 131 4.16 -13.43 -26.57
N LEU A 132 4.25 -14.20 -27.66
CA LEU A 132 4.90 -15.50 -27.66
C LEU A 132 6.42 -15.30 -27.72
N VAL A 133 7.06 -15.13 -26.56
CA VAL A 133 8.52 -14.91 -26.44
C VAL A 133 9.29 -16.17 -26.01
N VAL A 134 8.63 -17.35 -26.04
CA VAL A 134 9.15 -18.57 -25.41
C VAL A 134 9.99 -19.42 -26.36
N ASP A 135 9.86 -19.23 -27.67
CA ASP A 135 10.63 -20.01 -28.67
C ASP A 135 11.00 -19.15 -29.86
N THR A 136 12.30 -18.87 -30.00
CA THR A 136 12.86 -18.12 -31.13
C THR A 136 12.78 -18.86 -32.47
N LYS A 137 12.35 -20.12 -32.50
CA LYS A 137 12.12 -20.88 -33.74
C LYS A 137 10.99 -20.33 -34.59
N TYR A 138 10.10 -19.53 -34.01
CA TYR A 138 8.92 -18.98 -34.68
C TYR A 138 8.99 -17.47 -34.88
N THR A 139 10.13 -16.87 -34.57
CA THR A 139 10.41 -15.44 -34.86
C THR A 139 11.27 -15.37 -36.13
N ASP A 140 10.64 -15.43 -37.30
CA ASP A 140 11.27 -15.08 -38.59
C ASP A 140 11.23 -13.56 -38.79
#